data_b1df4ba5a64fe007ec7d8d22867469d1
#
_entry.id   b1df4ba5a64fe007ec7d8d22867469d1
#
_cell.length_a   1.000
_cell.length_b   1.000
_cell.length_c   1.000
_cell.angle_alpha   90.00
_cell.angle_beta   90.00
_cell.angle_gamma   90.00
#
_symmetry.space_group_name_H-M   'P 1'
#
loop_
_entity.id
_entity.type
_entity.pdbx_description
1 polymer ?
#
loop_
_entity_poly.entity_id
_entity_poly.type
_entity_poly.pdbx_seq_one_letter_code
_entity_poly.pdbx_strand_id
1 'polypeptide(L)'
;MTKYLISFPAAAMDVPQEDWAAVVEASHAVIREAKDAGVYVFGGGINEDVAPLMVAANGTVTSGTYPQTKEFNGGFCVLELPSREAAIEWAAKIAESCRCSQELREFHYDSES
;
A
#
# COMPACT_ATOMS: atom_id res chain seq x y z
N MET A 1 -18.44 -7.82 2.95
CA MET A 1 -17.36 -6.92 2.47
C MET A 1 -16.04 -7.65 2.51
N THR A 2 -15.17 -7.37 1.59
CA THR A 2 -13.87 -8.01 1.46
C THR A 2 -12.77 -6.97 1.61
N LYS A 3 -11.66 -7.34 2.26
CA LYS A 3 -10.49 -6.47 2.37
C LYS A 3 -9.57 -6.69 1.19
N TYR A 4 -9.05 -5.61 0.66
CA TYR A 4 -8.14 -5.60 -0.48
C TYR A 4 -6.86 -4.87 -0.12
N LEU A 5 -5.73 -5.42 -0.57
CA LEU A 5 -4.41 -4.78 -0.45
C LEU A 5 -4.07 -4.11 -1.77
N ILE A 6 -3.82 -2.83 -1.72
CA ILE A 6 -3.44 -2.01 -2.87
C ILE A 6 -2.03 -1.49 -2.58
N SER A 7 -1.06 -1.80 -3.45
CA SER A 7 0.33 -1.50 -3.16
C SER A 7 1.16 -1.24 -4.41
N PHE A 8 2.35 -0.66 -4.20
CA PHE A 8 3.34 -0.48 -5.24
C PHE A 8 4.74 -0.52 -4.63
N PRO A 9 5.76 -1.02 -5.37
CA PRO A 9 7.13 -0.94 -4.91
C PRO A 9 7.65 0.49 -5.05
N ALA A 10 8.59 0.89 -4.20
CA ALA A 10 9.11 2.26 -4.18
C ALA A 10 9.62 2.71 -5.55
N ALA A 11 10.29 1.82 -6.29
CA ALA A 11 10.88 2.14 -7.59
C ALA A 11 9.83 2.48 -8.65
N ALA A 12 8.57 2.07 -8.46
CA ALA A 12 7.51 2.39 -9.42
C ALA A 12 7.08 3.86 -9.37
N MET A 13 7.31 4.53 -8.25
CA MET A 13 6.93 5.91 -8.05
C MET A 13 8.10 6.83 -8.38
N ASP A 14 8.27 7.12 -9.67
CA ASP A 14 9.33 7.97 -10.19
C ASP A 14 8.77 9.37 -10.43
N VAL A 15 8.90 10.25 -9.42
CA VAL A 15 8.31 11.58 -9.43
C VAL A 15 9.42 12.62 -9.32
N PRO A 16 9.44 13.65 -10.21
CA PRO A 16 10.38 14.74 -10.06
C PRO A 16 10.23 15.43 -8.71
N GLN A 17 11.35 15.86 -8.13
CA GLN A 17 11.34 16.44 -6.78
C GLN A 17 10.42 17.65 -6.67
N GLU A 18 10.35 18.47 -7.72
CA GLU A 18 9.49 19.66 -7.75
C GLU A 18 8.00 19.31 -7.69
N ASP A 19 7.63 18.08 -8.05
CA ASP A 19 6.23 17.62 -8.03
C ASP A 19 5.88 16.85 -6.75
N TRP A 20 6.87 16.57 -5.91
CA TRP A 20 6.68 15.68 -4.75
C TRP A 20 5.56 16.14 -3.82
N ALA A 21 5.56 17.43 -3.47
CA ALA A 21 4.53 17.97 -2.58
C ALA A 21 3.12 17.82 -3.17
N ALA A 22 2.98 18.01 -4.49
CA ALA A 22 1.70 17.86 -5.16
C ALA A 22 1.23 16.40 -5.15
N VAL A 23 2.14 15.46 -5.33
CA VAL A 23 1.82 14.02 -5.29
C VAL A 23 1.41 13.60 -3.87
N VAL A 24 2.12 14.07 -2.85
CA VAL A 24 1.77 13.80 -1.45
C VAL A 24 0.36 14.31 -1.16
N GLU A 25 0.05 15.55 -1.55
CA GLU A 25 -1.28 16.10 -1.33
C GLU A 25 -2.37 15.33 -2.10
N ALA A 26 -2.10 14.96 -3.35
CA ALA A 26 -3.05 14.18 -4.14
C ALA A 26 -3.34 12.82 -3.51
N SER A 27 -2.30 12.14 -3.01
CA SER A 27 -2.47 10.83 -2.36
C SER A 27 -3.25 10.97 -1.05
N HIS A 28 -2.97 12.01 -0.26
CA HIS A 28 -3.71 12.28 0.97
C HIS A 28 -5.18 12.58 0.68
N ALA A 29 -5.49 13.27 -0.42
CA ALA A 29 -6.86 13.55 -0.81
C ALA A 29 -7.65 12.26 -1.08
N VAL A 30 -7.04 11.28 -1.74
CA VAL A 30 -7.67 9.98 -1.98
C VAL A 30 -7.89 9.23 -0.67
N ILE A 31 -6.93 9.27 0.25
CA ILE A 31 -7.07 8.66 1.57
C ILE A 31 -8.24 9.29 2.34
N ARG A 32 -8.35 10.62 2.32
CA ARG A 32 -9.48 11.32 2.96
C ARG A 32 -10.81 10.91 2.34
N GLU A 33 -10.85 10.77 1.02
CA GLU A 33 -12.04 10.31 0.30
C GLU A 33 -12.43 8.89 0.76
N ALA A 34 -11.46 8.00 0.89
CA ALA A 34 -11.70 6.63 1.36
C ALA A 34 -12.20 6.60 2.81
N LYS A 35 -11.65 7.47 3.66
CA LYS A 35 -12.12 7.61 5.05
C LYS A 35 -13.55 8.12 5.11
N ASP A 36 -13.87 9.12 4.31
CA ASP A 36 -15.21 9.68 4.23
C ASP A 36 -16.23 8.68 3.72
N ALA A 37 -15.81 7.79 2.81
CA ALA A 37 -16.66 6.71 2.30
C ALA A 37 -16.78 5.55 3.29
N GLY A 38 -16.02 5.54 4.38
CA GLY A 38 -16.08 4.48 5.39
C GLY A 38 -15.40 3.19 4.97
N VAL A 39 -14.52 3.20 3.97
CA VAL A 39 -13.90 2.00 3.43
C VAL A 39 -12.41 1.85 3.81
N TYR A 40 -11.82 2.85 4.41
CA TYR A 40 -10.39 2.86 4.74
C TYR A 40 -10.12 2.05 6.00
N VAL A 41 -9.24 1.05 5.90
CA VAL A 41 -8.82 0.25 7.06
C VAL A 41 -7.48 0.76 7.59
N PHE A 42 -6.45 0.79 6.73
CA PHE A 42 -5.11 1.19 7.13
C PHE A 42 -4.25 1.40 5.89
N GLY A 43 -3.22 2.22 6.01
CA GLY A 43 -2.25 2.38 4.95
C GLY A 43 -1.04 3.15 5.41
N GLY A 44 0.00 3.14 4.60
CA GLY A 44 1.22 3.87 4.86
C GLY A 44 2.31 3.55 3.87
N GLY A 45 3.40 4.28 3.96
CA GLY A 45 4.62 3.99 3.22
C GLY A 45 5.62 3.28 4.11
N ILE A 46 6.38 2.37 3.53
CA ILE A 46 7.47 1.71 4.26
C ILE A 46 8.60 2.72 4.42
N ASN A 47 9.19 2.78 5.62
CA ASN A 47 10.33 3.65 5.88
C ASN A 47 11.59 2.99 5.33
N GLU A 48 12.05 3.44 4.15
CA GLU A 48 13.21 2.86 3.48
C GLU A 48 14.53 3.24 4.13
N ASP A 49 14.53 4.22 5.04
CA ASP A 49 15.74 4.60 5.77
C ASP A 49 16.11 3.57 6.84
N VAL A 50 15.20 2.64 7.14
CA VAL A 50 15.42 1.57 8.09
C VAL A 50 15.45 0.25 7.32
N ALA A 51 16.59 -0.44 7.37
CA ALA A 51 16.74 -1.72 6.68
C ALA A 51 15.80 -2.77 7.28
N PRO A 52 15.17 -3.61 6.44
CA PRO A 52 14.32 -4.67 6.96
C PRO A 52 15.15 -5.77 7.63
N LEU A 53 14.52 -6.46 8.56
CA LEU A 53 15.13 -7.54 9.31
C LEU A 53 14.26 -8.80 9.20
N MET A 54 14.91 -9.95 9.25
CA MET A 54 14.22 -11.23 9.40
C MET A 54 14.38 -11.71 10.83
N VAL A 55 13.30 -12.16 11.44
CA VAL A 55 13.27 -12.61 12.82
C VAL A 55 12.78 -14.06 12.87
N ALA A 56 13.62 -14.94 13.39
CA ALA A 56 13.27 -16.35 13.55
C ALA A 56 12.43 -16.56 14.82
N ALA A 57 11.82 -17.75 14.94
CA ALA A 57 10.97 -18.07 16.08
C ALA A 57 11.70 -17.99 17.43
N ASN A 58 13.01 -18.27 17.43
CA ASN A 58 13.84 -18.20 18.65
C ASN A 58 14.37 -16.79 18.94
N GLY A 59 13.96 -15.78 18.16
CA GLY A 59 14.39 -14.40 18.31
C GLY A 59 15.65 -14.04 17.56
N THR A 60 16.26 -14.97 16.82
CA THR A 60 17.45 -14.66 16.01
C THR A 60 17.09 -13.68 14.90
N VAL A 61 17.91 -12.62 14.79
CA VAL A 61 17.70 -11.54 13.82
C VAL A 61 18.77 -11.59 12.75
N THR A 62 18.36 -11.52 11.49
CA THR A 62 19.25 -11.39 10.34
C THR A 62 18.80 -10.24 9.47
N SER A 63 19.76 -9.61 8.76
CA SER A 63 19.43 -8.52 7.83
C SER A 63 18.76 -9.06 6.58
N GLY A 64 17.84 -8.26 6.05
CA GLY A 64 17.27 -8.53 4.74
C GLY A 64 15.86 -9.08 4.79
N THR A 65 15.45 -9.65 3.67
CA THR A 65 14.10 -10.16 3.44
C THR A 65 14.18 -11.49 2.72
N TYR A 66 13.04 -12.17 2.56
CA TYR A 66 12.95 -13.21 1.54
C TYR A 66 13.19 -12.57 0.17
N PRO A 67 13.81 -13.31 -0.77
CA PRO A 67 14.02 -12.77 -2.14
C PRO A 67 12.71 -12.30 -2.79
N GLN A 68 11.61 -12.98 -2.48
CA GLN A 68 10.30 -12.70 -3.07
C GLN A 68 9.69 -11.37 -2.60
N THR A 69 10.12 -10.85 -1.45
CA THR A 69 9.53 -9.65 -0.86
C THR A 69 10.50 -8.48 -0.73
N LYS A 70 11.68 -8.58 -1.34
CA LYS A 70 12.69 -7.49 -1.26
C LYS A 70 12.19 -6.18 -1.85
N GLU A 71 11.20 -6.22 -2.74
CA GLU A 71 10.63 -5.04 -3.37
C GLU A 71 9.36 -4.55 -2.65
N PHE A 72 9.00 -5.15 -1.52
CA PHE A 72 7.89 -4.67 -0.71
C PHE A 72 8.38 -3.53 0.18
N ASN A 73 8.65 -2.40 -0.46
CA ASN A 73 9.32 -1.25 0.17
C ASN A 73 8.68 0.09 -0.18
N GLY A 74 7.54 0.07 -0.83
CA GLY A 74 6.85 1.31 -1.22
C GLY A 74 5.70 1.63 -0.31
N GLY A 75 4.53 1.93 -0.90
CA GLY A 75 3.33 2.24 -0.18
C GLY A 75 2.28 1.17 -0.31
N PHE A 76 1.38 1.12 0.65
CA PHE A 76 0.23 0.24 0.58
C PHE A 76 -0.93 0.81 1.36
N CYS A 77 -2.14 0.34 1.01
CA CYS A 77 -3.31 0.56 1.85
C CYS A 77 -4.23 -0.65 1.79
N VAL A 78 -5.04 -0.79 2.83
CA VAL A 78 -6.06 -1.82 2.92
C VAL A 78 -7.41 -1.12 2.96
N LEU A 79 -8.28 -1.49 2.01
CA LEU A 79 -9.66 -0.99 1.95
C LEU A 79 -10.62 -2.16 2.07
N GLU A 80 -11.75 -1.92 2.72
CA GLU A 80 -12.82 -2.92 2.82
C GLU A 80 -13.95 -2.50 1.90
N LEU A 81 -14.23 -3.33 0.89
CA LEU A 81 -15.08 -2.95 -0.24
C LEU A 81 -16.07 -4.05 -0.58
N PRO A 82 -17.21 -3.69 -1.20
CA PRO A 82 -18.27 -4.65 -1.51
C PRO A 82 -17.97 -5.57 -2.68
N SER A 83 -17.04 -5.19 -3.58
CA SER A 83 -16.79 -5.95 -4.80
C SER A 83 -15.39 -5.71 -5.34
N ARG A 84 -14.94 -6.61 -6.21
CA ARG A 84 -13.70 -6.46 -6.94
C ARG A 84 -13.72 -5.24 -7.85
N GLU A 85 -14.87 -4.95 -8.45
CA GLU A 85 -15.04 -3.78 -9.31
C GLU A 85 -14.82 -2.48 -8.54
N ALA A 86 -15.36 -2.40 -7.32
CA ALA A 86 -15.10 -1.25 -6.45
C ALA A 86 -13.63 -1.13 -6.09
N ALA A 87 -12.96 -2.27 -5.86
CA ALA A 87 -11.54 -2.28 -5.55
C ALA A 87 -10.69 -1.79 -6.73
N ILE A 88 -11.05 -2.15 -7.95
CA ILE A 88 -10.38 -1.69 -9.16
C ILE A 88 -10.55 -0.16 -9.30
N GLU A 89 -11.73 0.37 -9.04
CA GLU A 89 -11.98 1.81 -9.11
C GLU A 89 -11.14 2.57 -8.10
N TRP A 90 -11.06 2.09 -6.86
CA TRP A 90 -10.23 2.72 -5.84
C TRP A 90 -8.74 2.62 -6.17
N ALA A 91 -8.29 1.46 -6.66
CA ALA A 91 -6.90 1.28 -7.09
C ALA A 91 -6.53 2.26 -8.20
N ALA A 92 -7.46 2.50 -9.15
CA ALA A 92 -7.24 3.48 -10.21
C ALA A 92 -7.09 4.90 -9.68
N LYS A 93 -7.88 5.29 -8.68
CA LYS A 93 -7.75 6.60 -8.03
C LYS A 93 -6.38 6.75 -7.36
N ILE A 94 -5.93 5.71 -6.67
CA ILE A 94 -4.63 5.71 -6.00
C ILE A 94 -3.51 5.76 -7.05
N ALA A 95 -3.63 4.99 -8.13
CA ALA A 95 -2.66 4.99 -9.22
C ALA A 95 -2.50 6.38 -9.84
N GLU A 96 -3.60 7.07 -10.07
CA GLU A 96 -3.57 8.44 -10.60
C GLU A 96 -2.85 9.38 -9.64
N SER A 97 -3.18 9.32 -8.34
CA SER A 97 -2.59 10.21 -7.34
C SER A 97 -1.11 9.95 -7.11
N CYS A 98 -0.67 8.69 -7.15
CA CYS A 98 0.72 8.29 -6.93
C CYS A 98 1.55 8.25 -8.21
N ARG A 99 0.92 8.45 -9.37
CA ARG A 99 1.56 8.42 -10.70
C ARG A 99 2.25 7.11 -11.01
N CYS A 100 1.70 6.00 -10.51
CA CYS A 100 2.18 4.66 -10.85
C CYS A 100 1.05 3.64 -10.70
N SER A 101 1.14 2.57 -11.48
CA SER A 101 0.18 1.48 -11.39
C SER A 101 0.21 0.84 -10.01
N GLN A 102 -0.94 0.38 -9.56
CA GLN A 102 -1.09 -0.28 -8.27
C GLN A 102 -1.29 -1.77 -8.46
N GLU A 103 -0.72 -2.55 -7.59
CA GLU A 103 -1.00 -3.97 -7.49
C GLU A 103 -2.19 -4.16 -6.56
N LEU A 104 -3.14 -5.00 -6.99
CA LEU A 104 -4.37 -5.26 -6.24
C LEU A 104 -4.41 -6.72 -5.84
N ARG A 105 -4.54 -6.98 -4.54
CA ARG A 105 -4.66 -8.33 -3.99
C ARG A 105 -5.85 -8.39 -3.06
N GLU A 106 -6.45 -9.57 -2.97
CA GLU A 106 -7.61 -9.81 -2.13
C GLU A 106 -7.19 -10.65 -0.93
N PHE A 107 -7.65 -10.26 0.26
CA PHE A 107 -7.41 -11.06 1.46
C PHE A 107 -8.43 -12.17 1.58
N HIS A 108 -8.03 -13.31 2.13
CA HIS A 108 -8.99 -14.32 2.60
C HIS A 108 -9.86 -13.73 3.69
N TYR A 109 -11.11 -14.16 3.73
CA TYR A 109 -11.95 -13.82 4.88
C TYR A 109 -11.44 -14.57 6.11
N ASP A 110 -11.30 -13.86 7.21
CA ASP A 110 -10.92 -14.41 8.50
C ASP A 110 -11.61 -13.57 9.58
N SER A 111 -12.40 -14.23 10.43
CA SER A 111 -13.14 -13.53 11.49
C SER A 111 -12.22 -12.92 12.54
N GLU A 112 -10.95 -13.35 12.59
CA GLU A 112 -9.96 -12.84 13.53
C GLU A 112 -9.13 -11.66 12.96
N SER A 113 -9.35 -11.30 11.70
CA SER A 113 -8.55 -10.23 11.10
C SER A 113 -9.38 -9.19 10.35
#